data_2b05118026377ece96c5c81f109e257f
#
_entry.id   2b05118026377ece96c5c81f109e257f
#
_cell.length_a   1.000
_cell.length_b   1.000
_cell.length_c   1.000
_cell.angle_alpha   90.00
_cell.angle_beta   90.00
_cell.angle_gamma   90.00
#
_symmetry.space_group_name_H-M   'P 1'
#
loop_
_entity.id
_entity.type
_entity.pdbx_description
1 polymer ?
#
loop_
_entity_poly.entity_id
_entity_poly.type
_entity_poly.pdbx_seq_one_letter_code
_entity_poly.pdbx_strand_id
1 'polypeptide(L)'
;MKPLRNNTKRLVFALLAVLVICGNAFAAKSVDPKARNIYQLFTTRNPKLSAGTAKNYTDIVIQAGKKYKQDPYVIAAIIVHESTVNYKAVSKGGDYGLMQVRWKVHEKAIKKEYPKIRKATDFFDPKTNIFFGTRILSECAAKSKNLKGALLRYSGGGEKITAKVLNTVKQLQAGKISSVQAEPESSPKPAKKRSFWDRLFGRNK
;
A
#
# COMPACT_ATOMS: atom_id res chain seq x y z
N MET A 1 -11.16 -57.34 56.86
CA MET A 1 -10.98 -55.90 56.60
C MET A 1 -10.20 -55.74 55.29
N LYS A 2 -10.83 -55.23 54.20
CA LYS A 2 -10.15 -54.98 52.91
C LYS A 2 -9.71 -53.54 52.89
N PRO A 3 -8.51 -53.17 52.37
CA PRO A 3 -8.04 -51.83 52.32
C PRO A 3 -8.71 -51.07 51.16
N LEU A 4 -9.22 -49.88 51.41
CA LEU A 4 -9.72 -48.89 50.43
C LEU A 4 -8.55 -48.42 49.56
N ARG A 5 -8.55 -48.77 48.27
CA ARG A 5 -7.54 -48.45 47.27
C ARG A 5 -7.77 -47.06 46.67
N ASN A 6 -6.83 -46.20 46.88
CA ASN A 6 -6.52 -44.89 46.36
C ASN A 6 -7.10 -44.50 44.98
N ASN A 7 -8.33 -44.04 44.94
CA ASN A 7 -8.90 -43.42 43.74
C ASN A 7 -8.60 -41.89 43.62
N THR A 8 -8.12 -41.30 44.73
CA THR A 8 -7.81 -39.87 44.78
C THR A 8 -6.63 -39.43 43.90
N LYS A 9 -5.61 -40.30 43.73
CA LYS A 9 -4.44 -39.99 42.92
C LYS A 9 -4.75 -39.99 41.39
N ARG A 10 -5.73 -40.73 40.95
CA ARG A 10 -6.15 -40.76 39.53
C ARG A 10 -6.98 -39.57 39.12
N LEU A 11 -7.77 -38.99 40.03
CA LEU A 11 -8.56 -37.77 39.78
C LEU A 11 -7.67 -36.52 39.72
N VAL A 12 -6.60 -36.45 40.51
CA VAL A 12 -5.68 -35.28 40.44
C VAL A 12 -4.88 -35.25 39.14
N PHE A 13 -4.47 -36.41 38.60
CA PHE A 13 -3.78 -36.48 37.34
C PHE A 13 -4.69 -36.15 36.12
N ALA A 14 -5.97 -36.51 36.20
CA ALA A 14 -6.94 -36.16 35.16
C ALA A 14 -7.26 -34.65 35.12
N LEU A 15 -7.31 -33.98 36.27
CA LEU A 15 -7.55 -32.52 36.35
C LEU A 15 -6.34 -31.70 35.84
N LEU A 16 -5.10 -32.17 36.11
CA LEU A 16 -3.89 -31.52 35.61
C LEU A 16 -3.71 -31.65 34.11
N ALA A 17 -4.15 -32.77 33.50
CA ALA A 17 -4.08 -32.98 32.07
C ALA A 17 -5.07 -32.09 31.28
N VAL A 18 -6.23 -31.76 31.85
CA VAL A 18 -7.23 -30.88 31.21
C VAL A 18 -6.80 -29.41 31.21
N LEU A 19 -6.05 -28.97 32.24
CA LEU A 19 -5.53 -27.60 32.33
C LEU A 19 -4.41 -27.28 31.32
N VAL A 20 -3.68 -28.28 30.85
CA VAL A 20 -2.60 -28.13 29.84
C VAL A 20 -3.16 -28.03 28.43
N ILE A 21 -4.37 -28.53 28.15
CA ILE A 21 -4.96 -28.53 26.80
C ILE A 21 -5.68 -27.20 26.49
N CYS A 22 -6.13 -26.45 27.48
CA CYS A 22 -6.78 -25.14 27.28
C CYS A 22 -5.80 -23.95 27.15
N GLY A 23 -4.49 -24.17 27.28
CA GLY A 23 -3.46 -23.10 27.24
C GLY A 23 -3.00 -22.65 25.86
N ASN A 24 -3.40 -23.27 24.77
CA ASN A 24 -2.77 -23.05 23.44
C ASN A 24 -3.68 -22.45 22.36
N ALA A 25 -4.73 -21.74 22.69
CA ALA A 25 -5.65 -21.19 21.68
C ALA A 25 -5.58 -19.66 21.52
N PHE A 26 -4.63 -18.97 22.13
CA PHE A 26 -4.31 -17.59 21.79
C PHE A 26 -2.97 -17.55 21.01
N ALA A 27 -2.92 -18.21 19.87
CA ALA A 27 -1.92 -17.88 18.87
C ALA A 27 -2.20 -16.44 18.43
N ALA A 28 -1.47 -15.48 18.96
CA ALA A 28 -1.48 -14.10 18.48
C ALA A 28 -1.27 -14.18 16.96
N LYS A 29 -2.31 -13.82 16.19
CA LYS A 29 -2.28 -13.82 14.73
C LYS A 29 -1.05 -13.03 14.32
N SER A 30 0.00 -13.71 13.86
CA SER A 30 1.26 -13.07 13.49
C SER A 30 0.96 -12.01 12.44
N VAL A 31 1.29 -10.77 12.76
CA VAL A 31 1.09 -9.66 11.82
C VAL A 31 1.92 -9.95 10.57
N ASP A 32 1.28 -9.98 9.41
CA ASP A 32 1.96 -10.17 8.11
C ASP A 32 3.20 -9.26 8.04
N PRO A 33 4.40 -9.80 7.85
CA PRO A 33 5.62 -9.00 7.74
C PRO A 33 5.53 -7.89 6.69
N LYS A 34 4.83 -8.13 5.56
CA LYS A 34 4.59 -7.09 4.55
C LYS A 34 3.76 -5.95 5.10
N ALA A 35 2.69 -6.26 5.82
CA ALA A 35 1.84 -5.23 6.44
C ALA A 35 2.61 -4.41 7.47
N ARG A 36 3.44 -5.06 8.31
CA ARG A 36 4.30 -4.37 9.28
C ARG A 36 5.25 -3.39 8.59
N ASN A 37 5.95 -3.85 7.56
CA ASN A 37 6.92 -3.03 6.83
C ASN A 37 6.26 -1.84 6.14
N ILE A 38 5.09 -2.02 5.54
CA ILE A 38 4.32 -0.93 4.90
C ILE A 38 3.86 0.09 5.95
N TYR A 39 3.33 -0.38 7.08
CA TYR A 39 2.93 0.48 8.19
C TYR A 39 4.10 1.35 8.68
N GLN A 40 5.27 0.74 8.92
CA GLN A 40 6.48 1.45 9.35
C GLN A 40 6.94 2.46 8.28
N LEU A 41 6.92 2.08 7.01
CA LEU A 41 7.24 2.99 5.91
C LEU A 41 6.33 4.22 5.93
N PHE A 42 5.02 4.04 6.06
CA PHE A 42 4.06 5.15 6.05
C PHE A 42 4.23 6.08 7.24
N THR A 43 4.40 5.54 8.44
CA THR A 43 4.62 6.35 9.66
C THR A 43 5.95 7.08 9.65
N THR A 44 7.00 6.47 9.09
CA THR A 44 8.32 7.13 8.92
C THR A 44 8.25 8.27 7.89
N ARG A 45 7.54 8.08 6.80
CA ARG A 45 7.46 9.06 5.69
C ARG A 45 6.47 10.18 5.94
N ASN A 46 5.45 9.95 6.77
CA ASN A 46 4.52 10.95 7.24
C ASN A 46 4.32 10.83 8.75
N PRO A 47 5.18 11.45 9.57
CA PRO A 47 5.08 11.38 11.03
C PRO A 47 3.79 11.99 11.61
N LYS A 48 3.06 12.79 10.83
CA LYS A 48 1.75 13.36 11.21
C LYS A 48 0.61 12.38 11.02
N LEU A 49 0.86 11.21 10.41
CA LEU A 49 -0.16 10.21 10.17
C LEU A 49 -0.51 9.49 11.49
N SER A 50 -1.79 9.47 11.86
CA SER A 50 -2.21 8.71 13.05
C SER A 50 -1.99 7.20 12.84
N ALA A 51 -1.72 6.47 13.92
CA ALA A 51 -1.55 5.02 13.87
C ALA A 51 -2.75 4.30 13.22
N GLY A 52 -3.97 4.73 13.52
CA GLY A 52 -5.19 4.18 12.93
C GLY A 52 -5.27 4.43 11.42
N THR A 53 -4.89 5.62 10.96
CA THR A 53 -4.86 5.95 9.53
C THR A 53 -3.78 5.17 8.80
N ALA A 54 -2.57 5.06 9.38
CA ALA A 54 -1.48 4.28 8.80
C ALA A 54 -1.87 2.80 8.66
N LYS A 55 -2.50 2.23 9.69
CA LYS A 55 -3.03 0.86 9.65
C LYS A 55 -4.07 0.70 8.54
N ASN A 56 -5.05 1.60 8.47
CA ASN A 56 -6.10 1.56 7.44
C ASN A 56 -5.51 1.61 6.03
N TYR A 57 -4.56 2.51 5.76
CA TYR A 57 -3.91 2.59 4.44
C TYR A 57 -3.12 1.32 4.12
N THR A 58 -2.44 0.75 5.11
CA THR A 58 -1.73 -0.52 4.96
C THR A 58 -2.69 -1.64 4.56
N ASP A 59 -3.81 -1.77 5.27
CA ASP A 59 -4.82 -2.79 5.00
C ASP A 59 -5.41 -2.63 3.58
N ILE A 60 -5.66 -1.39 3.15
CA ILE A 60 -6.14 -1.09 1.80
C ILE A 60 -5.09 -1.47 0.74
N VAL A 61 -3.82 -1.17 0.96
CA VAL A 61 -2.71 -1.54 0.05
C VAL A 61 -2.61 -3.06 -0.11
N ILE A 62 -2.68 -3.82 0.98
CA ILE A 62 -2.67 -5.29 0.94
C ILE A 62 -3.87 -5.81 0.13
N GLN A 63 -5.07 -5.28 0.38
CA GLN A 63 -6.28 -5.68 -0.35
C GLN A 63 -6.19 -5.35 -1.85
N ALA A 64 -5.73 -4.16 -2.20
CA ALA A 64 -5.56 -3.74 -3.59
C ALA A 64 -4.51 -4.60 -4.31
N GLY A 65 -3.38 -4.88 -3.64
CA GLY A 65 -2.33 -5.76 -4.16
C GLY A 65 -2.87 -7.15 -4.47
N LYS A 66 -3.65 -7.73 -3.56
CA LYS A 66 -4.31 -9.03 -3.77
C LYS A 66 -5.29 -8.99 -4.96
N LYS A 67 -6.16 -7.98 -5.01
CA LYS A 67 -7.18 -7.85 -6.08
C LYS A 67 -6.56 -7.73 -7.47
N TYR A 68 -5.52 -6.90 -7.62
CA TYR A 68 -4.93 -6.58 -8.91
C TYR A 68 -3.62 -7.35 -9.19
N LYS A 69 -3.25 -8.33 -8.34
CA LYS A 69 -2.04 -9.14 -8.45
C LYS A 69 -0.77 -8.27 -8.56
N GLN A 70 -0.71 -7.20 -7.76
CA GLN A 70 0.45 -6.32 -7.66
C GLN A 70 1.14 -6.51 -6.30
N ASP A 71 2.48 -6.38 -6.27
CA ASP A 71 3.20 -6.44 -4.99
C ASP A 71 2.82 -5.23 -4.12
N PRO A 72 2.30 -5.44 -2.89
CA PRO A 72 1.98 -4.36 -1.96
C PRO A 72 3.14 -3.41 -1.68
N TYR A 73 4.38 -3.87 -1.73
CA TYR A 73 5.56 -3.01 -1.58
C TYR A 73 5.70 -2.00 -2.72
N VAL A 74 5.37 -2.39 -3.95
CA VAL A 74 5.37 -1.46 -5.10
C VAL A 74 4.30 -0.39 -4.93
N ILE A 75 3.08 -0.78 -4.52
CA ILE A 75 1.98 0.16 -4.28
C ILE A 75 2.36 1.15 -3.18
N ALA A 76 2.89 0.65 -2.05
CA ALA A 76 3.32 1.49 -0.93
C ALA A 76 4.45 2.46 -1.32
N ALA A 77 5.42 2.00 -2.09
CA ALA A 77 6.51 2.83 -2.59
C ALA A 77 6.00 3.94 -3.54
N ILE A 78 5.04 3.64 -4.42
CA ILE A 78 4.39 4.66 -5.26
C ILE A 78 3.71 5.71 -4.37
N ILE A 79 2.89 5.33 -3.40
CA ILE A 79 2.19 6.24 -2.48
C ILE A 79 3.19 7.18 -1.80
N VAL A 80 4.31 6.66 -1.31
CA VAL A 80 5.33 7.45 -0.64
C VAL A 80 5.94 8.50 -1.56
N HIS A 81 6.27 8.14 -2.79
CA HIS A 81 6.97 9.04 -3.72
C HIS A 81 6.04 9.95 -4.50
N GLU A 82 4.76 9.61 -4.61
CA GLU A 82 3.75 10.44 -5.29
C GLU A 82 3.14 11.49 -4.38
N SER A 83 2.83 11.13 -3.13
CA SER A 83 2.05 12.00 -2.23
C SER A 83 2.67 12.22 -0.86
N THR A 84 3.79 11.56 -0.52
CA THR A 84 4.31 11.51 0.86
C THR A 84 3.22 11.06 1.85
N VAL A 85 2.40 10.08 1.43
CA VAL A 85 1.26 9.54 2.20
C VAL A 85 0.21 10.62 2.57
N ASN A 86 0.06 11.65 1.75
CA ASN A 86 -0.95 12.68 1.90
C ASN A 86 -2.15 12.39 0.97
N TYR A 87 -3.29 12.00 1.55
CA TYR A 87 -4.49 11.66 0.77
C TYR A 87 -5.11 12.86 0.04
N LYS A 88 -4.85 14.09 0.48
CA LYS A 88 -5.31 15.34 -0.15
C LYS A 88 -4.29 15.93 -1.12
N ALA A 89 -3.22 15.20 -1.45
CA ALA A 89 -2.21 15.71 -2.38
C ALA A 89 -2.81 16.03 -3.75
N VAL A 90 -2.46 17.19 -4.28
CA VAL A 90 -2.82 17.63 -5.64
C VAL A 90 -1.58 18.17 -6.32
N SER A 91 -1.22 17.62 -7.47
CA SER A 91 -0.11 18.13 -8.27
C SER A 91 -0.54 19.30 -9.14
N LYS A 92 0.42 20.12 -9.59
CA LYS A 92 0.18 21.17 -10.59
C LYS A 92 -0.42 20.61 -11.91
N GLY A 93 -0.21 19.34 -12.19
CA GLY A 93 -0.74 18.65 -13.37
C GLY A 93 -2.18 18.15 -13.21
N GLY A 94 -2.78 18.28 -12.02
CA GLY A 94 -4.12 17.74 -11.73
C GLY A 94 -4.11 16.23 -11.46
N ASP A 95 -3.06 15.74 -10.77
CA ASP A 95 -3.01 14.39 -10.22
C ASP A 95 -3.49 14.44 -8.76
N TYR A 96 -4.33 13.49 -8.34
CA TYR A 96 -5.05 13.55 -7.07
C TYR A 96 -4.78 12.35 -6.17
N GLY A 97 -4.66 12.60 -4.88
CA GLY A 97 -4.69 11.61 -3.81
C GLY A 97 -3.38 10.84 -3.63
N LEU A 98 -3.47 9.74 -2.88
CA LEU A 98 -2.31 8.95 -2.45
C LEU A 98 -1.44 8.44 -3.61
N MET A 99 -2.07 7.97 -4.70
CA MET A 99 -1.38 7.42 -5.86
C MET A 99 -1.27 8.41 -7.03
N GLN A 100 -1.61 9.68 -6.82
CA GLN A 100 -1.50 10.78 -7.79
C GLN A 100 -2.09 10.41 -9.17
N VAL A 101 -3.36 10.01 -9.15
CA VAL A 101 -4.08 9.66 -10.38
C VAL A 101 -4.54 10.90 -11.11
N ARG A 102 -4.23 11.00 -12.41
CA ARG A 102 -4.60 12.14 -13.26
C ARG A 102 -6.12 12.19 -13.51
N TRP A 103 -6.79 13.13 -12.83
CA TRP A 103 -8.25 13.24 -12.90
C TRP A 103 -8.76 13.41 -14.33
N LYS A 104 -8.25 14.41 -15.07
CA LYS A 104 -8.71 14.72 -16.43
C LYS A 104 -8.64 13.53 -17.40
N VAL A 105 -7.72 12.61 -17.18
CA VAL A 105 -7.54 11.43 -18.04
C VAL A 105 -8.52 10.33 -17.66
N HIS A 106 -8.77 10.17 -16.36
CA HIS A 106 -9.48 9.01 -15.83
C HIS A 106 -10.89 9.31 -15.33
N GLU A 107 -11.35 10.55 -15.38
CA GLU A 107 -12.63 10.99 -14.82
C GLU A 107 -13.81 10.10 -15.27
N LYS A 108 -13.93 9.86 -16.58
CA LYS A 108 -15.01 9.02 -17.10
C LYS A 108 -14.97 7.59 -16.55
N ALA A 109 -13.77 7.00 -16.49
CA ALA A 109 -13.59 5.65 -15.97
C ALA A 109 -13.82 5.60 -14.46
N ILE A 110 -13.34 6.61 -13.71
CA ILE A 110 -13.56 6.72 -12.28
C ILE A 110 -15.07 6.83 -11.97
N LYS A 111 -15.78 7.74 -12.62
CA LYS A 111 -17.23 7.92 -12.41
C LYS A 111 -18.05 6.69 -12.79
N LYS A 112 -17.62 5.94 -13.82
CA LYS A 112 -18.26 4.68 -14.21
C LYS A 112 -18.07 3.60 -13.14
N GLU A 113 -16.86 3.44 -12.62
CA GLU A 113 -16.53 2.39 -11.65
C GLU A 113 -16.99 2.76 -10.23
N TYR A 114 -16.95 4.05 -9.90
CA TYR A 114 -17.33 4.60 -8.60
C TYR A 114 -18.38 5.70 -8.75
N PRO A 115 -19.66 5.38 -8.94
CA PRO A 115 -20.71 6.38 -9.25
C PRO A 115 -20.92 7.45 -8.18
N LYS A 116 -20.46 7.23 -6.94
CA LYS A 116 -20.48 8.21 -5.85
C LYS A 116 -19.43 9.31 -6.00
N ILE A 117 -18.39 9.09 -6.82
CA ILE A 117 -17.34 10.06 -7.11
C ILE A 117 -17.82 11.00 -8.21
N ARG A 118 -18.15 12.23 -7.86
CA ARG A 118 -18.70 13.24 -8.79
C ARG A 118 -17.69 14.28 -9.23
N LYS A 119 -16.75 14.63 -8.35
CA LYS A 119 -15.70 15.65 -8.57
C LYS A 119 -14.34 15.15 -8.11
N ALA A 120 -13.28 15.79 -8.55
CA ALA A 120 -11.90 15.38 -8.27
C ALA A 120 -11.59 15.26 -6.77
N THR A 121 -12.16 16.11 -5.93
CA THR A 121 -11.97 16.08 -4.48
C THR A 121 -12.64 14.88 -3.80
N ASP A 122 -13.67 14.31 -4.39
CA ASP A 122 -14.29 13.07 -3.86
C ASP A 122 -13.32 11.89 -4.03
N PHE A 123 -12.38 11.99 -4.98
CA PHE A 123 -11.35 10.99 -5.24
C PHE A 123 -10.19 11.01 -4.22
N PHE A 124 -10.26 11.87 -3.20
CA PHE A 124 -9.39 11.80 -2.05
C PHE A 124 -9.72 10.64 -1.10
N ASP A 125 -10.86 9.94 -1.30
CA ASP A 125 -11.12 8.71 -0.56
C ASP A 125 -9.97 7.70 -0.75
N PRO A 126 -9.28 7.32 0.34
CA PRO A 126 -8.07 6.49 0.24
C PRO A 126 -8.32 5.15 -0.43
N LYS A 127 -9.46 4.52 -0.14
CA LYS A 127 -9.79 3.20 -0.70
C LYS A 127 -9.99 3.29 -2.20
N THR A 128 -10.80 4.22 -2.67
CA THR A 128 -11.06 4.42 -4.09
C THR A 128 -9.78 4.79 -4.83
N ASN A 129 -8.98 5.72 -4.27
CA ASN A 129 -7.74 6.19 -4.89
C ASN A 129 -6.70 5.06 -5.03
N ILE A 130 -6.45 4.31 -3.95
CA ILE A 130 -5.48 3.20 -3.96
C ILE A 130 -5.93 2.08 -4.90
N PHE A 131 -7.22 1.68 -4.85
CA PHE A 131 -7.72 0.63 -5.73
C PHE A 131 -7.63 1.03 -7.20
N PHE A 132 -8.07 2.23 -7.55
CA PHE A 132 -8.03 2.70 -8.93
C PHE A 132 -6.60 2.89 -9.44
N GLY A 133 -5.72 3.50 -8.64
CA GLY A 133 -4.30 3.65 -8.97
C GLY A 133 -3.59 2.30 -9.14
N THR A 134 -3.91 1.31 -8.29
CA THR A 134 -3.37 -0.04 -8.42
C THR A 134 -3.88 -0.75 -9.68
N ARG A 135 -5.12 -0.50 -10.09
CA ARG A 135 -5.65 -0.99 -11.37
C ARG A 135 -4.84 -0.42 -12.54
N ILE A 136 -4.58 0.89 -12.55
CA ILE A 136 -3.72 1.53 -13.58
C ILE A 136 -2.33 0.88 -13.59
N LEU A 137 -1.73 0.66 -12.42
CA LEU A 137 -0.43 -0.01 -12.31
C LEU A 137 -0.47 -1.41 -12.93
N SER A 138 -1.53 -2.18 -12.68
CA SER A 138 -1.73 -3.50 -13.26
C SER A 138 -1.85 -3.46 -14.79
N GLU A 139 -2.58 -2.48 -15.34
CA GLU A 139 -2.68 -2.26 -16.78
C GLU A 139 -1.33 -1.86 -17.40
N CYS A 140 -0.52 -1.07 -16.70
CA CYS A 140 0.85 -0.74 -17.10
C CYS A 140 1.76 -1.97 -17.07
N ALA A 141 1.64 -2.81 -16.04
CA ALA A 141 2.42 -4.04 -15.91
C ALA A 141 2.11 -5.03 -17.05
N ALA A 142 0.84 -5.21 -17.37
CA ALA A 142 0.42 -6.08 -18.48
C ALA A 142 1.00 -5.67 -19.87
N LYS A 143 1.35 -4.38 -20.02
CA LYS A 143 1.93 -3.80 -21.24
C LYS A 143 3.45 -3.62 -21.16
N SER A 144 4.10 -4.23 -20.17
CA SER A 144 5.53 -4.02 -19.90
C SER A 144 6.26 -5.34 -19.69
N LYS A 145 7.54 -5.40 -20.09
CA LYS A 145 8.36 -6.60 -19.92
C LYS A 145 8.83 -6.82 -18.47
N ASN A 146 8.86 -5.76 -17.66
CA ASN A 146 9.36 -5.79 -16.29
C ASN A 146 8.79 -4.64 -15.45
N LEU A 147 9.04 -4.67 -14.14
CA LEU A 147 8.57 -3.67 -13.19
C LEU A 147 9.05 -2.25 -13.54
N LYS A 148 10.31 -2.07 -13.97
CA LYS A 148 10.82 -0.76 -14.38
C LYS A 148 9.99 -0.17 -15.52
N GLY A 149 9.68 -0.97 -16.54
CA GLY A 149 8.84 -0.56 -17.66
C GLY A 149 7.41 -0.20 -17.23
N ALA A 150 6.83 -0.98 -16.30
CA ALA A 150 5.52 -0.69 -15.73
C ALA A 150 5.50 0.65 -14.99
N LEU A 151 6.49 0.91 -14.15
CA LEU A 151 6.62 2.16 -13.40
C LEU A 151 6.87 3.37 -14.30
N LEU A 152 7.67 3.22 -15.35
CA LEU A 152 7.86 4.27 -16.36
C LEU A 152 6.55 4.61 -17.06
N ARG A 153 5.73 3.61 -17.40
CA ARG A 153 4.39 3.85 -17.97
C ARG A 153 3.47 4.54 -16.97
N TYR A 154 3.47 4.07 -15.73
CA TYR A 154 2.64 4.64 -14.67
C TYR A 154 2.98 6.12 -14.41
N SER A 155 4.26 6.47 -14.32
CA SER A 155 4.74 7.83 -14.04
C SER A 155 4.81 8.74 -15.27
N GLY A 156 4.37 8.26 -16.44
CA GLY A 156 4.47 9.02 -17.68
C GLY A 156 5.91 9.25 -18.17
N GLY A 157 6.80 8.29 -17.96
CA GLY A 157 8.20 8.35 -18.37
C GLY A 157 9.12 8.99 -17.33
N GLY A 158 8.69 9.11 -16.09
CA GLY A 158 9.46 9.69 -14.98
C GLY A 158 10.57 8.77 -14.50
N GLU A 159 11.76 8.82 -15.07
CA GLU A 159 12.88 7.96 -14.67
C GLU A 159 13.31 8.17 -13.21
N LYS A 160 13.38 9.42 -12.75
CA LYS A 160 13.79 9.75 -11.38
C LYS A 160 12.85 9.14 -10.33
N ILE A 161 11.54 9.27 -10.53
CA ILE A 161 10.56 8.69 -9.60
C ILE A 161 10.56 7.16 -9.69
N THR A 162 10.69 6.60 -10.89
CA THR A 162 10.82 5.16 -11.10
C THR A 162 12.00 4.59 -10.33
N ALA A 163 13.17 5.22 -10.39
CA ALA A 163 14.35 4.79 -9.65
C ALA A 163 14.13 4.84 -8.13
N LYS A 164 13.49 5.91 -7.61
CA LYS A 164 13.14 6.04 -6.19
C LYS A 164 12.19 4.93 -5.72
N VAL A 165 11.15 4.66 -6.50
CA VAL A 165 10.20 3.57 -6.19
C VAL A 165 10.92 2.22 -6.15
N LEU A 166 11.73 1.89 -7.15
CA LEU A 166 12.49 0.63 -7.20
C LEU A 166 13.45 0.48 -6.01
N ASN A 167 14.13 1.56 -5.62
CA ASN A 167 15.01 1.55 -4.45
C ASN A 167 14.23 1.29 -3.16
N THR A 168 13.09 1.97 -2.96
CA THR A 168 12.23 1.75 -1.80
C THR A 168 11.71 0.31 -1.74
N VAL A 169 11.32 -0.27 -2.88
CA VAL A 169 10.91 -1.69 -2.94
C VAL A 169 12.03 -2.62 -2.48
N LYS A 170 13.27 -2.41 -2.96
CA LYS A 170 14.45 -3.20 -2.51
C LYS A 170 14.68 -3.08 -1.01
N GLN A 171 14.56 -1.87 -0.45
CA GLN A 171 14.72 -1.65 0.99
C GLN A 171 13.64 -2.36 1.81
N LEU A 172 12.38 -2.32 1.38
CA LEU A 172 11.27 -3.04 2.00
C LEU A 172 11.47 -4.55 1.97
N GLN A 173 11.92 -5.09 0.84
CA GLN A 173 12.23 -6.52 0.68
C GLN A 173 13.37 -6.96 1.58
N ALA A 174 14.37 -6.08 1.82
CA ALA A 174 15.50 -6.34 2.71
C ALA A 174 15.19 -6.06 4.18
N GLY A 175 13.97 -5.62 4.55
CA GLY A 175 13.63 -5.21 5.92
C GLY A 175 14.32 -3.93 6.41
N LYS A 176 14.91 -3.14 5.51
CA LYS A 176 15.70 -1.93 5.85
C LYS A 176 14.85 -0.66 5.76
N ILE A 177 13.84 -0.54 6.61
CA ILE A 177 12.86 0.57 6.52
C ILE A 177 13.44 1.89 7.04
N SER A 178 14.31 1.84 8.04
CA SER A 178 14.94 3.03 8.67
C SER A 178 15.83 3.83 7.70
N SER A 179 16.32 3.20 6.62
CA SER A 179 17.18 3.87 5.63
C SER A 179 16.39 4.59 4.53
N VAL A 180 15.06 4.49 4.54
CA VAL A 180 14.17 5.22 3.62
C VAL A 180 13.98 6.65 4.13
N GLN A 181 15.08 7.40 4.32
CA GLN A 181 15.02 8.78 4.77
C GLN A 181 14.32 9.68 3.75
N ALA A 182 13.59 10.67 4.25
CA ALA A 182 13.13 11.79 3.44
C ALA A 182 14.38 12.51 2.90
N GLU A 183 14.64 12.41 1.59
CA GLU A 183 15.54 13.40 0.99
C GLU A 183 14.90 14.79 1.19
N PRO A 184 15.67 15.79 1.64
CA PRO A 184 15.16 17.14 1.73
C PRO A 184 14.63 17.57 0.36
N GLU A 185 13.50 18.24 0.34
CA GLU A 185 12.94 18.90 -0.85
C GLU A 185 13.92 19.98 -1.31
N SER A 186 14.97 19.60 -2.05
CA SER A 186 15.90 20.54 -2.65
C SER A 186 15.72 20.50 -4.16
N SER A 187 15.15 21.60 -4.62
CA SER A 187 15.19 22.18 -5.95
C SER A 187 13.89 22.20 -6.75
N PRO A 188 13.60 23.31 -7.45
CA PRO A 188 12.42 23.44 -8.29
C PRO A 188 12.43 22.40 -9.40
N LYS A 189 11.28 21.73 -9.60
CA LYS A 189 11.10 20.75 -10.68
C LYS A 189 11.48 21.37 -12.02
N PRO A 190 12.36 20.76 -12.81
CA PRO A 190 12.61 21.24 -14.15
C PRO A 190 11.34 21.18 -15.00
N ALA A 191 11.26 22.10 -15.97
CA ALA A 191 10.12 22.29 -16.85
C ALA A 191 9.62 20.98 -17.48
N LYS A 192 8.30 20.89 -17.62
CA LYS A 192 7.50 19.80 -18.13
C LYS A 192 8.12 19.02 -19.29
N LYS A 193 8.57 17.78 -19.02
CA LYS A 193 8.48 16.74 -20.05
C LYS A 193 7.01 16.28 -20.08
N ARG A 194 6.42 16.25 -21.28
CA ARG A 194 5.02 15.84 -21.51
C ARG A 194 4.79 14.47 -20.89
N SER A 195 3.75 14.34 -20.06
CA SER A 195 3.35 13.08 -19.45
C SER A 195 3.08 12.03 -20.53
N PHE A 196 3.28 10.76 -20.20
CA PHE A 196 2.85 9.63 -21.03
C PHE A 196 1.38 9.79 -21.47
N TRP A 197 0.53 10.26 -20.58
CA TRP A 197 -0.90 10.50 -20.82
C TRP A 197 -1.13 11.63 -21.85
N ASP A 198 -0.31 12.66 -21.85
CA ASP A 198 -0.35 13.72 -22.87
C ASP A 198 0.08 13.20 -24.28
N ARG A 199 0.88 12.12 -24.30
CA ARG A 199 1.32 11.47 -25.56
C ARG A 199 0.31 10.44 -26.06
N LEU A 200 -0.36 9.70 -25.15
CA LEU A 200 -1.28 8.63 -25.53
C LEU A 200 -2.66 9.13 -25.93
N PHE A 201 -3.09 10.23 -25.32
CA PHE A 201 -4.42 10.82 -25.51
C PHE A 201 -4.34 12.23 -26.09
N GLY A 202 -3.39 12.46 -27.01
CA GLY A 202 -3.01 13.72 -27.61
C GLY A 202 -4.13 14.74 -27.72
N ARG A 203 -3.88 15.95 -27.24
CA ARG A 203 -4.76 17.09 -27.51
C ARG A 203 -4.78 17.35 -29.01
N ASN A 204 -5.80 16.89 -29.70
CA ASN A 204 -6.26 17.60 -30.88
C ASN A 204 -6.84 18.92 -30.38
N LYS A 205 -6.20 20.00 -30.78
CA LYS A 205 -6.79 21.34 -30.72
C LYS A 205 -7.96 21.40 -31.68
#